data_0c65da4f35e357bc811dd17bfd46e4c9
#
_entry.id   0c65da4f35e357bc811dd17bfd46e4c9
#
_cell.length_a   1.000
_cell.length_b   1.000
_cell.length_c   1.000
_cell.angle_alpha   90.00
_cell.angle_beta   90.00
_cell.angle_gamma   90.00
#
_symmetry.space_group_name_H-M   'P 1'
#
loop_
_entity.id
_entity.type
_entity.pdbx_description
1 polymer ?
#
loop_
_entity_poly.entity_id
_entity_poly.type
_entity_poly.pdbx_seq_one_letter_code
_entity_poly.pdbx_strand_id
1 'polypeptide(L)'
;MENILAIAIRGYAAVTVFVLSVGAICYILLDKIFGASMTSTEITEAKEIFLLLLLNIVITLSTMVFRSVINACQRFAFLKGMETIQLVLQPFLVVVVLMQHPSAFSVAAVQTVLNILLSFARVYYCYHVLHVKICFHYWNHELFVEFRKLALSVFAVTLIDQIFGKTNQVILGIVSGTAEVAV
;
A
#
# COMPACT_ATOMS: atom_id res chain seq x y z
N MET A 1 1.76 13.86 21.69
CA MET A 1 1.97 13.24 20.38
C MET A 1 2.39 11.77 20.49
N GLU A 2 3.27 11.43 21.40
CA GLU A 2 3.84 10.07 21.54
C GLU A 2 2.80 8.96 21.79
N ASN A 3 1.75 9.24 22.58
CA ASN A 3 0.69 8.28 22.89
C ASN A 3 -0.21 7.95 21.68
N ILE A 4 -0.50 8.94 20.85
CA ILE A 4 -1.29 8.76 19.62
C ILE A 4 -0.50 7.92 18.62
N LEU A 5 0.80 8.13 18.54
CA LEU A 5 1.68 7.38 17.65
C LEU A 5 1.74 5.89 18.05
N ALA A 6 1.83 5.58 19.34
CA ALA A 6 1.83 4.20 19.83
C ALA A 6 0.51 3.47 19.51
N ILE A 7 -0.63 4.15 19.65
CA ILE A 7 -1.95 3.62 19.30
C ILE A 7 -2.04 3.38 17.80
N ALA A 8 -1.58 4.34 16.97
CA ALA A 8 -1.58 4.21 15.53
C ALA A 8 -0.71 3.03 15.06
N ILE A 9 0.50 2.86 15.60
CA ILE A 9 1.39 1.73 15.26
C ILE A 9 0.72 0.39 15.58
N ARG A 10 0.09 0.26 16.74
CA ARG A 10 -0.63 -0.98 17.10
C ARG A 10 -1.82 -1.23 16.16
N GLY A 11 -2.57 -0.18 15.80
CA GLY A 11 -3.66 -0.26 14.84
C GLY A 11 -3.19 -0.75 13.46
N TYR A 12 -2.13 -0.14 12.94
CA TYR A 12 -1.55 -0.57 11.66
C TYR A 12 -0.95 -1.97 11.72
N ALA A 13 -0.33 -2.35 12.84
CA ALA A 13 0.16 -3.72 13.04
C ALA A 13 -0.98 -4.75 13.01
N ALA A 14 -2.11 -4.46 13.67
CA ALA A 14 -3.29 -5.34 13.63
C ALA A 14 -3.86 -5.47 12.20
N VAL A 15 -3.96 -4.36 11.46
CA VAL A 15 -4.39 -4.37 10.05
C VAL A 15 -3.40 -5.15 9.19
N THR A 16 -2.10 -4.99 9.40
CA THR A 16 -1.06 -5.74 8.67
C THR A 16 -1.18 -7.24 8.90
N VAL A 17 -1.40 -7.68 10.16
CA VAL A 17 -1.62 -9.10 10.49
C VAL A 17 -2.89 -9.62 9.82
N PHE A 18 -3.97 -8.84 9.82
CA PHE A 18 -5.20 -9.20 9.13
C PHE A 18 -4.99 -9.37 7.62
N VAL A 19 -4.31 -8.40 6.97
CA VAL A 19 -3.99 -8.46 5.53
C VAL A 19 -3.11 -9.66 5.21
N LEU A 20 -2.12 -9.97 6.05
CA LEU A 20 -1.29 -11.18 5.89
C LEU A 20 -2.11 -12.45 5.99
N SER A 21 -3.07 -12.52 6.92
CA SER A 21 -3.94 -13.70 7.09
C SER A 21 -4.82 -13.91 5.86
N VAL A 22 -5.46 -12.84 5.38
CA VAL A 22 -6.28 -12.87 4.15
C VAL A 22 -5.40 -13.21 2.95
N GLY A 23 -4.22 -12.59 2.83
CA GLY A 23 -3.26 -12.87 1.77
C GLY A 23 -2.81 -14.32 1.75
N ALA A 24 -2.54 -14.94 2.90
CA ALA A 24 -2.19 -16.35 2.99
C ALA A 24 -3.34 -17.26 2.51
N ILE A 25 -4.58 -16.93 2.87
CA ILE A 25 -5.76 -17.67 2.39
C ILE A 25 -5.89 -17.53 0.87
N CYS A 26 -5.77 -16.31 0.33
CA CYS A 26 -5.82 -16.07 -1.11
C CYS A 26 -4.71 -16.82 -1.85
N TYR A 27 -3.49 -16.84 -1.30
CA TYR A 27 -2.35 -17.57 -1.88
C TYR A 27 -2.64 -19.08 -2.05
N ILE A 28 -3.28 -19.71 -1.05
CA ILE A 28 -3.67 -21.13 -1.11
C ILE A 28 -4.81 -21.35 -2.10
N LEU A 29 -5.70 -20.37 -2.23
CA LEU A 29 -6.85 -20.46 -3.14
C LEU A 29 -6.48 -20.20 -4.61
N LEU A 30 -5.33 -19.58 -4.90
CA LEU A 30 -4.88 -19.29 -6.26
C LEU A 30 -4.88 -20.55 -7.15
N ASP A 31 -4.42 -21.69 -6.63
CA ASP A 31 -4.43 -22.96 -7.37
C ASP A 31 -5.83 -23.43 -7.75
N LYS A 32 -6.81 -23.20 -6.86
CA LYS A 32 -8.21 -23.60 -7.09
C LYS A 32 -8.94 -22.66 -8.03
N ILE A 33 -8.63 -21.37 -7.96
CA ILE A 33 -9.31 -20.35 -8.75
C ILE A 33 -8.80 -20.35 -10.20
N PHE A 34 -7.49 -20.45 -10.39
CA PHE A 34 -6.86 -20.33 -11.70
C PHE A 34 -6.42 -21.64 -12.32
N GLY A 35 -6.47 -22.77 -11.58
CA GLY A 35 -6.06 -24.09 -12.06
C GLY A 35 -6.82 -24.63 -13.27
N ALA A 36 -8.02 -24.10 -13.55
CA ALA A 36 -8.81 -24.46 -14.71
C ALA A 36 -8.51 -23.60 -15.96
N SER A 37 -7.86 -22.43 -15.80
CA SER A 37 -7.68 -21.44 -16.88
C SER A 37 -6.21 -21.11 -17.20
N MET A 38 -5.26 -21.51 -16.34
CA MET A 38 -3.83 -21.22 -16.49
C MET A 38 -2.99 -22.48 -16.47
N THR A 39 -1.84 -22.44 -17.16
CA THR A 39 -0.84 -23.50 -17.11
C THR A 39 -0.10 -23.50 -15.76
N SER A 40 0.53 -24.64 -15.40
CA SER A 40 1.27 -24.74 -14.11
C SER A 40 2.40 -23.72 -13.97
N THR A 41 3.04 -23.35 -15.06
CA THR A 41 4.08 -22.29 -15.10
C THR A 41 3.50 -20.91 -14.84
N GLU A 42 2.39 -20.56 -15.46
CA GLU A 42 1.70 -19.27 -15.26
C GLU A 42 1.17 -19.13 -13.83
N ILE A 43 0.69 -20.21 -13.21
CA ILE A 43 0.27 -20.20 -11.80
C ILE A 43 1.46 -19.91 -10.87
N THR A 44 2.62 -20.48 -11.16
CA THR A 44 3.83 -20.23 -10.37
C THR A 44 4.26 -18.78 -10.46
N GLU A 45 4.32 -18.20 -11.66
CA GLU A 45 4.62 -16.77 -11.86
C GLU A 45 3.58 -15.87 -11.17
N ALA A 46 2.31 -16.21 -11.28
CA ALA A 46 1.24 -15.47 -10.60
C ALA A 46 1.40 -15.48 -9.07
N LYS A 47 1.83 -16.61 -8.49
CA LYS A 47 2.10 -16.72 -7.06
C LYS A 47 3.30 -15.87 -6.61
N GLU A 48 4.36 -15.86 -7.41
CA GLU A 48 5.53 -15.01 -7.11
C GLU A 48 5.18 -13.53 -7.16
N ILE A 49 4.43 -13.10 -8.17
CA ILE A 49 3.94 -11.72 -8.28
C ILE A 49 3.02 -11.39 -7.09
N PHE A 50 2.12 -12.30 -6.72
CA PHE A 50 1.22 -12.13 -5.60
C PHE A 50 1.99 -11.94 -4.27
N LEU A 51 3.04 -12.73 -4.04
CA LEU A 51 3.89 -12.58 -2.85
C LEU A 51 4.61 -11.22 -2.83
N LEU A 52 5.14 -10.77 -3.98
CA LEU A 52 5.75 -9.44 -4.09
C LEU A 52 4.74 -8.32 -3.79
N LEU A 53 3.52 -8.43 -4.32
CA LEU A 53 2.46 -7.45 -4.06
C LEU A 53 2.03 -7.46 -2.59
N LEU A 54 1.91 -8.65 -1.99
CA LEU A 54 1.60 -8.78 -0.56
C LEU A 54 2.70 -8.15 0.31
N LEU A 55 3.96 -8.41 0.00
CA LEU A 55 5.11 -7.79 0.65
C LEU A 55 5.05 -6.26 0.52
N ASN A 56 4.75 -5.76 -0.67
CA ASN A 56 4.62 -4.33 -0.94
C ASN A 56 3.53 -3.69 -0.07
N ILE A 57 2.36 -4.33 0.05
CA ILE A 57 1.26 -3.87 0.91
C ILE A 57 1.69 -3.83 2.37
N VAL A 58 2.34 -4.88 2.86
CA VAL A 58 2.83 -4.97 4.25
C VAL A 58 3.81 -3.86 4.57
N ILE A 59 4.77 -3.59 3.69
CA ILE A 59 5.76 -2.50 3.85
C ILE A 59 5.04 -1.16 3.87
N THR A 60 4.11 -0.93 2.94
CA THR A 60 3.34 0.31 2.85
C THR A 60 2.54 0.55 4.12
N LEU A 61 1.79 -0.44 4.60
CA LEU A 61 0.99 -0.33 5.82
C LEU A 61 1.87 -0.05 7.04
N SER A 62 2.98 -0.78 7.19
CA SER A 62 3.89 -0.61 8.32
C SER A 62 4.55 0.78 8.35
N THR A 63 4.78 1.39 7.19
CA THR A 63 5.43 2.70 7.06
C THR A 63 4.46 3.87 6.96
N MET A 64 3.15 3.61 6.87
CA MET A 64 2.13 4.66 6.73
C MET A 64 2.05 5.59 7.95
N VAL A 65 2.37 5.06 9.14
CA VAL A 65 2.47 5.85 10.37
C VAL A 65 3.51 6.96 10.22
N PHE A 66 4.68 6.64 9.68
CA PHE A 66 5.77 7.62 9.49
C PHE A 66 5.38 8.71 8.50
N ARG A 67 4.68 8.34 7.43
CA ARG A 67 4.11 9.30 6.49
C ARG A 67 3.14 10.26 7.18
N SER A 68 2.27 9.73 8.05
CA SER A 68 1.30 10.53 8.82
C SER A 68 1.99 11.48 9.80
N VAL A 69 3.08 11.04 10.44
CA VAL A 69 3.90 11.89 11.33
C VAL A 69 4.54 13.05 10.57
N ILE A 70 5.16 12.77 9.42
CA ILE A 70 5.78 13.81 8.57
C ILE A 70 4.73 14.83 8.12
N ASN A 71 3.52 14.34 7.77
CA ASN A 71 2.39 15.18 7.39
C ASN A 71 1.91 16.06 8.56
N ALA A 72 1.78 15.47 9.77
CA ALA A 72 1.40 16.19 10.98
C ALA A 72 2.43 17.26 11.38
N CYS A 73 3.71 17.02 11.10
CA CYS A 73 4.79 18.01 11.28
C CYS A 73 4.85 19.05 10.14
N GLN A 74 3.86 19.07 9.23
CA GLN A 74 3.75 20.00 8.11
C GLN A 74 4.97 20.00 7.15
N ARG A 75 5.72 18.92 7.10
CA ARG A 75 6.87 18.76 6.20
C ARG A 75 6.44 18.28 4.81
N PHE A 76 5.47 18.98 4.23
CA PHE A 76 4.85 18.61 2.94
C PHE A 76 5.85 18.61 1.78
N ALA A 77 6.84 19.53 1.79
CA ALA A 77 7.86 19.59 0.73
C ALA A 77 8.65 18.27 0.63
N PHE A 78 9.01 17.66 1.76
CA PHE A 78 9.70 16.38 1.77
C PHE A 78 8.79 15.25 1.24
N LEU A 79 7.54 15.15 1.72
CA LEU A 79 6.60 14.12 1.26
C LEU A 79 6.32 14.24 -0.23
N LYS A 80 6.02 15.45 -0.71
CA LYS A 80 5.71 15.68 -2.12
C LYS A 80 6.94 15.50 -3.00
N GLY A 81 8.12 15.91 -2.54
CA GLY A 81 9.37 15.63 -3.23
C GLY A 81 9.61 14.14 -3.43
N MET A 82 9.41 13.33 -2.38
CA MET A 82 9.54 11.86 -2.46
C MET A 82 8.49 11.23 -3.40
N GLU A 83 7.25 11.70 -3.34
CA GLU A 83 6.18 11.24 -4.24
C GLU A 83 6.50 11.60 -5.71
N THR A 84 7.01 12.80 -5.96
CA THR A 84 7.41 13.25 -7.31
C THR A 84 8.58 12.43 -7.84
N ILE A 85 9.59 12.18 -7.01
CA ILE A 85 10.73 11.31 -7.38
C ILE A 85 10.22 9.91 -7.75
N GLN A 86 9.29 9.36 -6.98
CA GLN A 86 8.69 8.05 -7.28
C GLN A 86 7.95 8.08 -8.63
N LEU A 87 7.11 9.09 -8.85
CA LEU A 87 6.32 9.24 -10.08
C LEU A 87 7.18 9.33 -11.34
N VAL A 88 8.34 9.96 -11.25
CA VAL A 88 9.26 10.10 -12.40
C VAL A 88 10.15 8.87 -12.55
N LEU A 89 10.72 8.38 -11.44
CA LEU A 89 11.69 7.30 -11.46
C LEU A 89 11.07 5.94 -11.78
N GLN A 90 9.85 5.69 -11.28
CA GLN A 90 9.17 4.40 -11.47
C GLN A 90 8.95 4.05 -12.94
N PRO A 91 8.30 4.87 -13.79
CA PRO A 91 8.12 4.53 -15.19
C PRO A 91 9.44 4.41 -15.95
N PHE A 92 10.43 5.25 -15.63
CA PHE A 92 11.75 5.15 -16.24
C PHE A 92 12.43 3.80 -15.95
N LEU A 93 12.44 3.38 -14.68
CA LEU A 93 13.01 2.09 -14.28
C LEU A 93 12.24 0.91 -14.88
N VAL A 94 10.90 1.01 -14.91
CA VAL A 94 10.06 -0.04 -15.52
C VAL A 94 10.41 -0.22 -16.99
N VAL A 95 10.54 0.86 -17.76
CA VAL A 95 10.94 0.78 -19.19
C VAL A 95 12.31 0.13 -19.34
N VAL A 96 13.30 0.58 -18.56
CA VAL A 96 14.67 0.04 -18.63
C VAL A 96 14.71 -1.46 -18.32
N VAL A 97 13.96 -1.90 -17.30
CA VAL A 97 13.94 -3.32 -16.91
C VAL A 97 13.16 -4.17 -17.92
N LEU A 98 12.04 -3.66 -18.45
CA LEU A 98 11.26 -4.37 -19.48
C LEU A 98 12.03 -4.54 -20.79
N MET A 99 12.94 -3.62 -21.14
CA MET A 99 13.82 -3.78 -22.31
C MET A 99 14.79 -4.95 -22.14
N GLN A 100 15.12 -5.36 -20.92
CA GLN A 100 16.02 -6.48 -20.63
C GLN A 100 15.26 -7.78 -20.38
N HIS A 101 14.19 -7.71 -19.60
CA HIS A 101 13.35 -8.85 -19.21
C HIS A 101 11.87 -8.47 -19.26
N PRO A 102 11.17 -8.73 -20.37
CA PRO A 102 9.74 -8.40 -20.50
C PRO A 102 8.89 -9.40 -19.70
N SER A 103 8.77 -9.18 -18.39
CA SER A 103 7.97 -10.00 -17.48
C SER A 103 7.17 -9.10 -16.52
N ALA A 104 5.94 -9.52 -16.20
CA ALA A 104 5.11 -8.86 -15.19
C ALA A 104 5.77 -8.88 -13.79
N PHE A 105 6.53 -9.94 -13.50
CA PHE A 105 7.33 -10.06 -12.29
C PHE A 105 8.37 -8.91 -12.17
N SER A 106 9.03 -8.54 -13.28
CA SER A 106 10.01 -7.47 -13.32
C SER A 106 9.40 -6.12 -12.93
N VAL A 107 8.18 -5.83 -13.39
CA VAL A 107 7.44 -4.61 -13.03
C VAL A 107 7.11 -4.59 -11.54
N ALA A 108 6.60 -5.69 -11.00
CA ALA A 108 6.28 -5.82 -9.58
C ALA A 108 7.53 -5.70 -8.70
N ALA A 109 8.66 -6.25 -9.14
CA ALA A 109 9.93 -6.17 -8.44
C ALA A 109 10.45 -4.72 -8.37
N VAL A 110 10.44 -3.99 -9.49
CA VAL A 110 10.85 -2.56 -9.53
C VAL A 110 9.99 -1.74 -8.57
N GLN A 111 8.67 -1.92 -8.60
CA GLN A 111 7.76 -1.20 -7.71
C GLN A 111 8.04 -1.51 -6.23
N THR A 112 8.30 -2.77 -5.91
CA THR A 112 8.58 -3.21 -4.54
C THR A 112 9.90 -2.63 -4.04
N VAL A 113 10.97 -2.66 -4.85
CA VAL A 113 12.26 -2.08 -4.50
C VAL A 113 12.15 -0.58 -4.26
N LEU A 114 11.48 0.16 -5.15
CA LEU A 114 11.25 1.59 -4.98
C LEU A 114 10.47 1.89 -3.69
N ASN A 115 9.42 1.11 -3.41
CA ASN A 115 8.64 1.29 -2.19
C ASN A 115 9.47 1.03 -0.93
N ILE A 116 10.34 0.01 -0.93
CA ILE A 116 11.29 -0.26 0.16
C ILE A 116 12.21 0.94 0.37
N LEU A 117 12.85 1.44 -0.68
CA LEU A 117 13.77 2.57 -0.60
C LEU A 117 13.09 3.83 -0.05
N LEU A 118 11.90 4.15 -0.56
CA LEU A 118 11.14 5.32 -0.10
C LEU A 118 10.63 5.15 1.34
N SER A 119 10.28 3.94 1.72
CA SER A 119 9.89 3.61 3.09
C SER A 119 11.05 3.80 4.06
N PHE A 120 12.22 3.31 3.70
CA PHE A 120 13.45 3.56 4.46
C PHE A 120 13.76 5.06 4.59
N ALA A 121 13.65 5.82 3.51
CA ALA A 121 13.88 7.27 3.55
C ALA A 121 12.89 7.99 4.49
N ARG A 122 11.61 7.59 4.51
CA ARG A 122 10.60 8.15 5.44
C ARG A 122 10.92 7.82 6.89
N VAL A 123 11.27 6.57 7.17
CA VAL A 123 11.67 6.13 8.52
C VAL A 123 12.91 6.87 8.98
N TYR A 124 13.94 6.94 8.13
CA TYR A 124 15.17 7.66 8.41
C TYR A 124 14.91 9.14 8.73
N TYR A 125 14.09 9.80 7.92
CA TYR A 125 13.71 11.21 8.13
C TYR A 125 13.00 11.43 9.47
N CYS A 126 12.09 10.54 9.86
CA CYS A 126 11.39 10.61 11.15
C CYS A 126 12.34 10.48 12.34
N TYR A 127 13.31 9.57 12.27
CA TYR A 127 14.23 9.36 13.39
C TYR A 127 15.33 10.41 13.47
N HIS A 128 15.95 10.79 12.34
CA HIS A 128 17.11 11.67 12.32
C HIS A 128 16.77 13.17 12.22
N VAL A 129 15.69 13.52 11.53
CA VAL A 129 15.35 14.93 11.31
C VAL A 129 14.25 15.39 12.25
N LEU A 130 13.22 14.56 12.48
CA LEU A 130 12.11 14.93 13.35
C LEU A 130 12.33 14.49 14.81
N HIS A 131 13.35 13.68 15.08
CA HIS A 131 13.69 13.16 16.43
C HIS A 131 12.49 12.57 17.15
N VAL A 132 11.63 11.86 16.43
CA VAL A 132 10.39 11.28 16.97
C VAL A 132 10.74 10.14 17.91
N LYS A 133 10.38 10.30 19.20
CA LYS A 133 10.50 9.23 20.20
C LYS A 133 9.18 8.47 20.27
N ILE A 134 9.25 7.15 20.17
CA ILE A 134 8.09 6.27 20.28
C ILE A 134 8.04 5.71 21.68
N CYS A 135 7.06 6.12 22.50
CA CYS A 135 6.84 5.60 23.85
C CYS A 135 5.66 4.63 23.83
N PHE A 136 5.95 3.32 23.92
CA PHE A 136 4.93 2.26 23.93
C PHE A 136 4.22 2.04 25.27
N HIS A 137 4.63 2.75 26.33
CA HIS A 137 4.23 2.43 27.71
C HIS A 137 2.85 2.97 28.10
N TYR A 138 2.24 3.89 27.34
CA TYR A 138 0.96 4.50 27.72
C TYR A 138 -0.19 3.95 26.88
N TRP A 139 -1.18 3.36 27.56
CA TRP A 139 -2.45 2.96 26.97
C TRP A 139 -3.56 3.84 27.53
N ASN A 140 -4.18 4.68 26.70
CA ASN A 140 -5.37 5.44 27.05
C ASN A 140 -6.57 4.89 26.28
N HIS A 141 -7.51 4.29 27.02
CA HIS A 141 -8.70 3.66 26.44
C HIS A 141 -9.63 4.68 25.78
N GLU A 142 -9.76 5.87 26.33
CA GLU A 142 -10.61 6.94 25.78
C GLU A 142 -10.10 7.40 24.42
N LEU A 143 -8.80 7.66 24.29
CA LEU A 143 -8.15 8.01 23.01
C LEU A 143 -8.30 6.90 21.98
N PHE A 144 -8.24 5.64 22.40
CA PHE A 144 -8.43 4.52 21.49
C PHE A 144 -9.86 4.46 20.95
N VAL A 145 -10.87 4.68 21.78
CA VAL A 145 -12.28 4.71 21.38
C VAL A 145 -12.56 5.86 20.41
N GLU A 146 -12.02 7.04 20.69
CA GLU A 146 -12.13 8.22 19.83
C GLU A 146 -11.47 7.99 18.47
N PHE A 147 -10.25 7.46 18.47
CA PHE A 147 -9.53 7.10 17.26
C PHE A 147 -10.27 6.05 16.42
N ARG A 148 -10.86 5.03 17.05
CA ARG A 148 -11.67 4.01 16.37
C ARG A 148 -12.91 4.60 15.71
N LYS A 149 -13.63 5.51 16.39
CA LYS A 149 -14.79 6.20 15.80
C LYS A 149 -14.39 7.01 14.57
N LEU A 150 -13.31 7.78 14.66
CA LEU A 150 -12.77 8.56 13.54
C LEU A 150 -12.34 7.64 12.38
N ALA A 151 -11.61 6.57 12.68
CA ALA A 151 -11.17 5.61 11.69
C ALA A 151 -12.33 4.94 10.95
N LEU A 152 -13.40 4.55 11.66
CA LEU A 152 -14.61 3.99 11.06
C LEU A 152 -15.33 5.01 10.16
N SER A 153 -15.42 6.27 10.58
CA SER A 153 -16.01 7.33 9.75
C SER A 153 -15.23 7.57 8.46
N VAL A 154 -13.90 7.68 8.56
CA VAL A 154 -13.02 7.83 7.39
C VAL A 154 -13.10 6.60 6.47
N PHE A 155 -13.14 5.40 7.05
CA PHE A 155 -13.31 4.15 6.30
C PHE A 155 -14.63 4.13 5.53
N ALA A 156 -15.75 4.52 6.16
CA ALA A 156 -17.05 4.58 5.50
C ALA A 156 -17.03 5.56 4.32
N VAL A 157 -16.48 6.75 4.50
CA VAL A 157 -16.32 7.74 3.42
C VAL A 157 -15.46 7.17 2.28
N THR A 158 -14.32 6.56 2.61
CA THR A 158 -13.43 5.97 1.60
C THR A 158 -14.11 4.83 0.83
N LEU A 159 -14.92 3.99 1.50
CA LEU A 159 -15.71 2.96 0.82
C LEU A 159 -16.72 3.57 -0.16
N ILE A 160 -17.42 4.60 0.26
CA ILE A 160 -18.37 5.32 -0.60
C ILE A 160 -17.64 5.87 -1.82
N ASP A 161 -16.53 6.56 -1.64
CA ASP A 161 -15.72 7.11 -2.73
C ASP A 161 -15.22 6.01 -3.70
N GLN A 162 -14.79 4.86 -3.17
CA GLN A 162 -14.37 3.73 -4.01
C GLN A 162 -15.55 3.13 -4.80
N ILE A 163 -16.72 2.98 -4.17
CA ILE A 163 -17.91 2.47 -4.86
C ILE A 163 -18.32 3.43 -5.97
N PHE A 164 -18.40 4.74 -5.69
CA PHE A 164 -18.76 5.74 -6.71
C PHE A 164 -17.72 5.78 -7.84
N GLY A 165 -16.43 5.83 -7.52
CA GLY A 165 -15.37 5.87 -8.53
C GLY A 165 -15.35 4.63 -9.41
N LYS A 166 -15.51 3.43 -8.84
CA LYS A 166 -15.54 2.18 -9.60
C LYS A 166 -16.84 1.98 -10.37
N THR A 167 -17.98 2.41 -9.82
CA THR A 167 -19.27 2.35 -10.49
C THR A 167 -19.25 3.19 -11.77
N ASN A 168 -18.67 4.39 -11.74
CA ASN A 168 -18.52 5.23 -12.94
C ASN A 168 -17.69 4.52 -14.02
N GLN A 169 -16.59 3.86 -13.66
CA GLN A 169 -15.76 3.08 -14.60
C GLN A 169 -16.52 1.91 -15.20
N VAL A 170 -17.33 1.20 -14.40
CA VAL A 170 -18.14 0.08 -14.87
C VAL A 170 -19.25 0.55 -15.82
N ILE A 171 -19.94 1.64 -15.47
CA ILE A 171 -20.99 2.23 -16.33
C ILE A 171 -20.40 2.69 -17.66
N LEU A 172 -19.27 3.40 -17.65
CA LEU A 172 -18.58 3.81 -18.87
C LEU A 172 -18.16 2.61 -19.71
N GLY A 173 -17.62 1.54 -19.08
CA GLY A 173 -17.25 0.33 -19.79
C GLY A 173 -18.42 -0.41 -20.45
N ILE A 174 -19.61 -0.34 -19.84
CA ILE A 174 -20.83 -0.96 -20.40
C ILE A 174 -21.43 -0.09 -21.54
N VAL A 175 -21.44 1.23 -21.37
CA VAL A 175 -22.10 2.16 -22.31
C VAL A 175 -21.22 2.49 -23.52
N SER A 176 -19.92 2.72 -23.31
CA SER A 176 -18.98 3.21 -24.34
C SER A 176 -18.04 2.14 -24.88
N GLY A 177 -18.05 0.93 -24.32
CA GLY A 177 -17.11 -0.14 -24.68
C GLY A 177 -15.74 0.05 -24.04
N THR A 178 -14.92 -1.01 -24.09
CA THR A 178 -13.62 -1.07 -23.39
C THR A 178 -12.54 -0.13 -23.96
N ALA A 179 -12.76 0.43 -25.16
CA ALA A 179 -11.79 1.32 -25.83
C ALA A 179 -11.74 2.74 -25.23
N GLU A 180 -12.84 3.23 -24.65
CA GLU A 180 -12.89 4.58 -24.07
C GLU A 180 -12.57 4.64 -22.58
N VAL A 181 -12.49 3.49 -21.91
CA VAL A 181 -12.15 3.41 -20.46
C VAL A 181 -10.64 3.54 -20.22
N ALA A 182 -9.83 3.46 -21.29
CA ALA A 182 -8.35 3.47 -21.22
C ALA A 182 -7.73 4.88 -21.39
N VAL A 183 -8.52 5.93 -21.42
CA VAL A 183 -8.08 7.35 -21.46
C VAL A 183 -8.20 7.97 -20.03
#